data_27834105dbdfc29a9ecaca32548021c5
#
_entry.id   27834105dbdfc29a9ecaca32548021c5
#
_cell.length_a   1.000
_cell.length_b   1.000
_cell.length_c   1.000
_cell.angle_alpha   90.00
_cell.angle_beta   90.00
_cell.angle_gamma   90.00
#
_symmetry.space_group_name_H-M   'P 1'
#
loop_
_entity.id
_entity.type
_entity.pdbx_description
1 polymer ?
#
loop_
_entity_poly.entity_id
_entity_poly.type
_entity_poly.pdbx_seq_one_letter_code
_entity_poly.pdbx_strand_id
1 'polypeptide(L)'
;MEHRPQPESGHKIARTNLFLGGLTIAFFALAGLFTKNLWGHLPPRQNIPLVDKKFLETTPWRQTYADLVKAKEDLSDYDCYGCHEKNKAPPIRYDANQKIIIPKEHSDIVMGHGSHDRNNNCFNCHNEQNLLTLQVRDGREVKFDNIPPLCGSCHGPTYRDWEAGAHGRISGKWNHANEADFTRLSCANCHNPHAPKIPTREPAPGPHLLRESAPAAARAEAAH
;
A
#
# COMPACT_ATOMS: atom_id res chain seq x y z
N MET A 1 -60.56 64.55 21.58
CA MET A 1 -60.95 63.10 21.47
C MET A 1 -59.70 62.28 21.69
N GLU A 2 -59.57 61.80 22.88
CA GLU A 2 -58.36 61.11 23.40
C GLU A 2 -58.52 59.60 23.10
N HIS A 3 -57.71 59.07 22.25
CA HIS A 3 -57.76 57.61 21.86
C HIS A 3 -56.93 56.85 22.90
N ARG A 4 -57.58 56.18 23.83
CA ARG A 4 -56.95 55.28 24.83
C ARG A 4 -56.60 53.99 24.19
N PRO A 5 -55.30 53.56 24.19
CA PRO A 5 -54.92 52.27 23.64
C PRO A 5 -55.40 51.14 24.54
N GLN A 6 -56.02 50.14 23.92
CA GLN A 6 -56.54 48.92 24.61
C GLN A 6 -55.38 47.99 24.98
N PRO A 7 -55.46 47.32 26.16
CA PRO A 7 -54.41 46.41 26.64
C PRO A 7 -54.62 45.00 26.04
N GLU A 8 -54.21 44.76 24.81
CA GLU A 8 -54.33 43.43 24.18
C GLU A 8 -53.04 42.53 24.27
N SER A 9 -52.02 42.86 25.05
CA SER A 9 -50.76 42.14 24.96
C SER A 9 -50.52 41.03 26.01
N GLY A 10 -51.17 41.08 27.18
CA GLY A 10 -50.87 40.19 28.28
C GLY A 10 -51.19 38.71 28.05
N HIS A 11 -52.35 38.43 27.40
CA HIS A 11 -52.77 37.03 27.18
C HIS A 11 -51.95 36.29 26.09
N LYS A 12 -51.51 37.02 25.07
CA LYS A 12 -50.68 36.43 24.02
C LYS A 12 -49.28 36.10 24.52
N ILE A 13 -48.68 37.00 25.31
CA ILE A 13 -47.35 36.80 25.93
C ILE A 13 -47.38 35.61 26.90
N ALA A 14 -48.41 35.49 27.75
CA ALA A 14 -48.54 34.36 28.65
C ALA A 14 -48.67 33.01 27.96
N ARG A 15 -49.42 32.93 26.86
CA ARG A 15 -49.53 31.71 26.04
C ARG A 15 -48.23 31.33 25.32
N THR A 16 -47.49 32.32 24.81
CA THR A 16 -46.18 32.11 24.16
C THR A 16 -45.16 31.61 25.18
N ASN A 17 -45.11 32.18 26.37
CA ASN A 17 -44.22 31.75 27.46
C ASN A 17 -44.53 30.33 27.93
N LEU A 18 -45.80 29.97 28.04
CA LEU A 18 -46.22 28.62 28.41
C LEU A 18 -45.81 27.59 27.34
N PHE A 19 -45.99 27.97 26.06
CA PHE A 19 -45.56 27.11 24.93
C PHE A 19 -44.05 26.92 24.88
N LEU A 20 -43.26 28.00 25.00
CA LEU A 20 -41.80 27.94 25.04
C LEU A 20 -41.31 27.17 26.26
N GLY A 21 -41.91 27.33 27.44
CA GLY A 21 -41.61 26.54 28.63
C GLY A 21 -41.87 25.05 28.44
N GLY A 22 -43.01 24.69 27.83
CA GLY A 22 -43.32 23.30 27.47
C GLY A 22 -42.33 22.71 26.50
N LEU A 23 -41.92 23.45 25.47
CA LEU A 23 -40.96 23.03 24.46
C LEU A 23 -39.56 22.81 25.06
N THR A 24 -39.15 23.69 26.00
CA THR A 24 -37.90 23.57 26.73
C THR A 24 -37.87 22.32 27.61
N ILE A 25 -38.95 22.05 28.34
CA ILE A 25 -39.09 20.85 29.18
C ILE A 25 -39.05 19.58 28.30
N ALA A 26 -39.77 19.59 27.19
CA ALA A 26 -39.76 18.46 26.25
C ALA A 26 -38.37 18.20 25.68
N PHE A 27 -37.63 19.25 25.34
CA PHE A 27 -36.25 19.14 24.86
C PHE A 27 -35.33 18.48 25.89
N PHE A 28 -35.37 18.95 27.13
CA PHE A 28 -34.54 18.40 28.20
C PHE A 28 -34.95 16.98 28.59
N ALA A 29 -36.24 16.66 28.53
CA ALA A 29 -36.72 15.30 28.74
C ALA A 29 -36.21 14.36 27.64
N LEU A 30 -36.31 14.75 26.37
CA LEU A 30 -35.77 13.96 25.24
C LEU A 30 -34.24 13.82 25.32
N ALA A 31 -33.53 14.89 25.65
CA ALA A 31 -32.08 14.85 25.85
C ALA A 31 -31.69 13.90 27.00
N GLY A 32 -32.43 13.92 28.11
CA GLY A 32 -32.22 13.01 29.24
C GLY A 32 -32.53 11.54 28.87
N LEU A 33 -33.57 11.31 28.09
CA LEU A 33 -33.88 9.97 27.56
C LEU A 33 -32.77 9.47 26.60
N PHE A 34 -32.26 10.36 25.77
CA PHE A 34 -31.16 10.04 24.85
C PHE A 34 -29.87 9.70 25.60
N THR A 35 -29.51 10.52 26.62
CA THR A 35 -28.29 10.27 27.41
C THR A 35 -28.39 9.02 28.27
N LYS A 36 -29.59 8.65 28.73
CA LYS A 36 -29.84 7.39 29.48
C LYS A 36 -29.93 6.14 28.57
N ASN A 37 -29.71 6.31 27.28
CA ASN A 37 -29.71 5.20 26.32
C ASN A 37 -31.04 4.41 26.25
N LEU A 38 -32.16 5.09 26.51
CA LEU A 38 -33.50 4.50 26.49
C LEU A 38 -33.96 4.07 25.08
N TRP A 39 -33.19 4.47 24.06
CA TRP A 39 -33.42 4.12 22.65
C TRP A 39 -32.72 2.82 22.23
N GLY A 40 -32.02 2.18 23.13
CA GLY A 40 -31.33 0.90 22.94
C GLY A 40 -30.10 0.76 23.83
N HIS A 41 -29.89 -0.43 24.37
CA HIS A 41 -28.64 -0.76 25.03
C HIS A 41 -27.60 -1.13 23.97
N LEU A 42 -26.52 -0.34 23.89
CA LEU A 42 -25.38 -0.76 23.09
C LEU A 42 -24.76 -1.99 23.75
N PRO A 43 -24.59 -3.10 23.04
CA PRO A 43 -23.92 -4.28 23.58
C PRO A 43 -22.51 -3.90 24.08
N PRO A 44 -21.99 -4.60 25.09
CA PRO A 44 -20.67 -4.33 25.62
C PRO A 44 -19.61 -4.44 24.52
N ARG A 45 -18.54 -3.65 24.64
CA ARG A 45 -17.40 -3.76 23.74
C ARG A 45 -16.73 -5.10 23.95
N GLN A 46 -16.47 -5.79 22.86
CA GLN A 46 -15.66 -7.00 22.88
C GLN A 46 -14.18 -6.68 23.06
N ASN A 47 -13.46 -7.55 23.72
CA ASN A 47 -12.00 -7.50 23.74
C ASN A 47 -11.50 -8.03 22.39
N ILE A 48 -11.06 -7.14 21.52
CA ILE A 48 -10.54 -7.49 20.20
C ILE A 48 -9.12 -8.01 20.38
N PRO A 49 -8.83 -9.28 19.99
CA PRO A 49 -7.49 -9.81 20.07
C PRO A 49 -6.55 -9.04 19.14
N LEU A 50 -5.31 -8.87 19.55
CA LEU A 50 -4.27 -8.31 18.69
C LEU A 50 -4.07 -9.23 17.48
N VAL A 51 -3.83 -8.61 16.34
CA VAL A 51 -3.49 -9.34 15.10
C VAL A 51 -2.17 -10.08 15.32
N ASP A 52 -2.11 -11.34 14.87
CA ASP A 52 -0.88 -12.14 14.93
C ASP A 52 0.25 -11.41 14.20
N LYS A 53 1.44 -11.44 14.79
CA LYS A 53 2.64 -10.78 14.25
C LYS A 53 2.94 -11.18 12.80
N LYS A 54 2.63 -12.44 12.40
CA LYS A 54 2.82 -12.92 11.03
C LYS A 54 2.10 -12.07 9.98
N PHE A 55 0.99 -11.42 10.34
CA PHE A 55 0.23 -10.53 9.45
C PHE A 55 0.74 -9.09 9.47
N LEU A 56 1.54 -8.72 10.47
CA LEU A 56 2.16 -7.40 10.58
C LEU A 56 3.48 -7.33 9.81
N GLU A 57 4.08 -8.48 9.50
CA GLU A 57 5.30 -8.53 8.71
C GLU A 57 5.02 -8.04 7.28
N THR A 58 5.65 -6.96 6.92
CA THR A 58 5.63 -6.46 5.54
C THR A 58 6.52 -7.31 4.67
N THR A 59 6.35 -7.24 3.34
CA THR A 59 7.32 -7.82 2.39
C THR A 59 8.69 -7.24 2.70
N PRO A 60 9.71 -8.08 2.96
CA PRO A 60 11.04 -7.59 3.24
C PRO A 60 11.53 -6.73 2.08
N TRP A 61 12.12 -5.60 2.42
CA TRP A 61 12.78 -4.76 1.45
C TRP A 61 14.04 -5.45 0.97
N ARG A 62 14.21 -5.43 -0.35
CA ARG A 62 15.48 -5.77 -0.95
C ARG A 62 16.33 -4.51 -1.01
N GLN A 63 17.55 -4.59 -0.56
CA GLN A 63 18.54 -3.58 -0.83
C GLN A 63 18.90 -3.62 -2.32
N THR A 64 18.82 -2.48 -2.98
CA THR A 64 19.23 -2.34 -4.38
C THR A 64 20.61 -1.71 -4.47
N TYR A 65 21.23 -1.79 -5.64
CA TYR A 65 22.49 -1.09 -5.91
C TYR A 65 22.41 0.40 -5.54
N ALA A 66 21.31 1.07 -5.88
CA ALA A 66 21.09 2.46 -5.53
C ALA A 66 21.08 2.71 -4.02
N ASP A 67 20.50 1.78 -3.25
CA ASP A 67 20.46 1.88 -1.79
C ASP A 67 21.86 1.71 -1.19
N LEU A 68 22.65 0.76 -1.70
CA LEU A 68 24.04 0.53 -1.29
C LEU A 68 24.92 1.74 -1.57
N VAL A 69 24.82 2.30 -2.78
CA VAL A 69 25.55 3.54 -3.16
C VAL A 69 25.17 4.69 -2.23
N LYS A 70 23.87 4.88 -1.95
CA LYS A 70 23.39 5.93 -1.06
C LYS A 70 23.88 5.75 0.37
N ALA A 71 23.92 4.51 0.84
CA ALA A 71 24.38 4.16 2.19
C ALA A 71 25.93 4.13 2.28
N LYS A 72 26.64 4.22 1.16
CA LYS A 72 28.11 4.05 1.06
C LYS A 72 28.57 2.68 1.56
N GLU A 73 27.78 1.66 1.28
CA GLU A 73 28.10 0.28 1.61
C GLU A 73 29.05 -0.35 0.58
N ASP A 74 29.51 -1.58 0.88
CA ASP A 74 30.40 -2.33 0.00
C ASP A 74 29.70 -2.67 -1.33
N LEU A 75 30.41 -2.43 -2.43
CA LEU A 75 29.98 -2.69 -3.80
C LEU A 75 30.82 -3.77 -4.48
N SER A 76 31.61 -4.53 -3.73
CA SER A 76 32.51 -5.55 -4.29
C SER A 76 31.78 -6.61 -5.11
N ASP A 77 30.53 -6.97 -4.73
CA ASP A 77 29.69 -7.90 -5.47
C ASP A 77 29.27 -7.38 -6.87
N TYR A 78 29.45 -6.10 -7.11
CA TYR A 78 29.17 -5.44 -8.40
C TYR A 78 30.45 -5.15 -9.22
N ASP A 79 31.62 -5.63 -8.77
CA ASP A 79 32.86 -5.56 -9.54
C ASP A 79 32.92 -6.70 -10.57
N CYS A 80 32.09 -6.59 -11.60
CA CYS A 80 31.99 -7.59 -12.65
C CYS A 80 33.36 -7.88 -13.33
N TYR A 81 34.18 -6.86 -13.49
CA TYR A 81 35.48 -6.97 -14.16
C TYR A 81 36.61 -7.51 -13.29
N GLY A 82 36.35 -7.79 -12.03
CA GLY A 82 37.20 -8.63 -11.20
C GLY A 82 37.32 -10.08 -11.71
N CYS A 83 36.29 -10.57 -12.42
CA CYS A 83 36.22 -11.91 -12.98
C CYS A 83 36.03 -11.94 -14.51
N HIS A 84 35.36 -10.93 -15.09
CA HIS A 84 35.04 -10.87 -16.50
C HIS A 84 35.97 -9.94 -17.28
N GLU A 85 36.26 -10.31 -18.55
CA GLU A 85 37.03 -9.44 -19.45
C GLU A 85 36.15 -8.32 -20.01
N LYS A 86 36.70 -7.10 -20.10
CA LYS A 86 36.00 -5.96 -20.71
C LYS A 86 35.74 -6.19 -22.19
N ASN A 87 34.58 -5.76 -22.67
CA ASN A 87 34.16 -5.86 -24.07
C ASN A 87 34.09 -7.31 -24.61
N LYS A 88 33.89 -8.27 -23.71
CA LYS A 88 33.73 -9.68 -24.06
C LYS A 88 32.50 -10.22 -23.33
N ALA A 89 31.48 -10.61 -24.13
CA ALA A 89 30.27 -11.22 -23.59
C ALA A 89 30.60 -12.54 -22.88
N PRO A 90 30.21 -12.75 -21.62
CA PRO A 90 30.36 -14.06 -20.97
C PRO A 90 29.55 -15.13 -21.69
N PRO A 91 30.03 -16.37 -21.78
CA PRO A 91 29.31 -17.44 -22.43
C PRO A 91 28.10 -17.86 -21.57
N ILE A 92 26.91 -17.90 -22.18
CA ILE A 92 25.72 -18.49 -21.55
C ILE A 92 25.65 -19.97 -21.98
N ARG A 93 25.38 -20.85 -21.00
CA ARG A 93 25.21 -22.29 -21.25
C ARG A 93 23.77 -22.69 -20.96
N TYR A 94 23.27 -23.66 -21.72
CA TYR A 94 21.93 -24.22 -21.54
C TYR A 94 22.02 -25.74 -21.37
N ASP A 95 21.09 -26.28 -20.59
CA ASP A 95 20.92 -27.74 -20.47
C ASP A 95 20.18 -28.33 -21.68
N ALA A 96 19.96 -29.65 -21.66
CA ALA A 96 19.24 -30.37 -22.74
C ALA A 96 17.77 -29.89 -22.88
N ASN A 97 17.20 -29.27 -21.89
CA ASN A 97 15.82 -28.71 -21.88
C ASN A 97 15.80 -27.23 -22.25
N GLN A 98 16.89 -26.65 -22.72
CA GLN A 98 17.05 -25.24 -23.04
C GLN A 98 16.90 -24.31 -21.82
N LYS A 99 17.12 -24.83 -20.63
CA LYS A 99 17.17 -24.00 -19.41
C LYS A 99 18.58 -23.49 -19.20
N ILE A 100 18.68 -22.23 -18.75
CA ILE A 100 19.96 -21.61 -18.43
C ILE A 100 20.66 -22.37 -17.31
N ILE A 101 21.94 -22.64 -17.49
CA ILE A 101 22.80 -23.20 -16.46
C ILE A 101 23.46 -22.02 -15.73
N ILE A 102 23.13 -21.86 -14.46
CA ILE A 102 23.73 -20.82 -13.63
C ILE A 102 25.18 -21.23 -13.30
N PRO A 103 26.20 -20.42 -13.61
CA PRO A 103 27.57 -20.68 -13.21
C PRO A 103 27.71 -20.76 -11.70
N LYS A 104 28.70 -21.55 -11.23
CA LYS A 104 28.95 -21.75 -9.81
C LYS A 104 29.23 -20.43 -9.09
N GLU A 105 29.88 -19.51 -9.74
CA GLU A 105 30.24 -18.19 -9.24
C GLU A 105 29.02 -17.26 -9.02
N HIS A 106 27.89 -17.64 -9.61
CA HIS A 106 26.58 -16.95 -9.49
C HIS A 106 25.51 -17.86 -8.88
N SER A 107 25.90 -18.84 -8.05
CA SER A 107 24.99 -19.84 -7.50
C SER A 107 23.90 -19.31 -6.56
N ASP A 108 24.03 -18.06 -6.10
CA ASP A 108 23.03 -17.32 -5.35
C ASP A 108 21.83 -16.87 -6.21
N ILE A 109 21.99 -16.87 -7.55
CA ILE A 109 20.95 -16.46 -8.48
C ILE A 109 19.95 -17.57 -8.72
N VAL A 110 18.69 -17.32 -8.43
CA VAL A 110 17.56 -18.17 -8.80
C VAL A 110 16.82 -17.53 -9.96
N MET A 111 16.89 -18.16 -11.14
CA MET A 111 16.18 -17.67 -12.32
C MET A 111 14.74 -18.15 -12.35
N GLY A 112 13.81 -17.23 -12.48
CA GLY A 112 12.37 -17.51 -12.49
C GLY A 112 11.57 -16.32 -13.04
N HIS A 113 12.04 -15.74 -14.14
CA HIS A 113 11.42 -14.56 -14.75
C HIS A 113 10.28 -14.95 -15.69
N GLY A 114 9.15 -15.35 -15.10
CA GLY A 114 7.95 -15.76 -15.83
C GLY A 114 7.94 -17.22 -16.26
N SER A 115 6.92 -17.59 -17.01
CA SER A 115 6.62 -18.98 -17.40
C SER A 115 7.40 -19.48 -18.62
N HIS A 116 8.11 -18.60 -19.31
CA HIS A 116 8.86 -18.96 -20.54
C HIS A 116 10.35 -18.88 -20.30
N ASP A 117 11.07 -19.98 -20.57
CA ASP A 117 12.52 -20.09 -20.38
C ASP A 117 13.32 -19.03 -21.17
N ARG A 118 12.82 -18.57 -22.31
CA ARG A 118 13.43 -17.45 -23.05
C ARG A 118 13.55 -16.14 -22.26
N ASN A 119 12.74 -15.97 -21.22
CA ASN A 119 12.82 -14.79 -20.34
C ASN A 119 13.98 -14.94 -19.32
N ASN A 120 14.47 -16.16 -19.12
CA ASN A 120 15.53 -16.50 -18.20
C ASN A 120 16.92 -16.41 -18.88
N ASN A 121 17.17 -15.33 -19.62
CA ASN A 121 18.45 -15.07 -20.27
C ASN A 121 19.07 -13.81 -19.67
N CYS A 122 20.35 -13.90 -19.27
CA CYS A 122 21.07 -12.82 -18.62
C CYS A 122 21.07 -11.53 -19.45
N PHE A 123 21.26 -11.65 -20.76
CA PHE A 123 21.35 -10.52 -21.69
C PHE A 123 20.00 -9.96 -22.15
N ASN A 124 18.90 -10.45 -21.59
CA ASN A 124 17.63 -9.73 -21.69
C ASN A 124 17.63 -8.45 -20.86
N CYS A 125 18.54 -8.35 -19.88
CA CYS A 125 18.63 -7.24 -18.93
C CYS A 125 20.07 -6.71 -18.80
N HIS A 126 21.06 -7.58 -18.69
CA HIS A 126 22.47 -7.19 -18.60
C HIS A 126 23.02 -6.81 -19.97
N ASN A 127 23.83 -5.79 -20.02
CA ASN A 127 24.49 -5.38 -21.25
C ASN A 127 25.72 -6.30 -21.50
N GLU A 128 25.68 -7.09 -22.58
CA GLU A 128 26.75 -8.01 -22.90
C GLU A 128 28.06 -7.34 -23.26
N GLN A 129 28.03 -6.09 -23.70
CA GLN A 129 29.21 -5.29 -24.05
C GLN A 129 29.78 -4.52 -22.87
N ASN A 130 28.92 -4.21 -21.89
CA ASN A 130 29.29 -3.45 -20.71
C ASN A 130 28.58 -3.97 -19.47
N LEU A 131 29.20 -4.90 -18.75
CA LEU A 131 28.61 -5.57 -17.59
C LEU A 131 28.30 -4.64 -16.41
N LEU A 132 28.84 -3.41 -16.41
CA LEU A 132 28.53 -2.40 -15.41
C LEU A 132 27.20 -1.66 -15.68
N THR A 133 26.51 -2.02 -16.76
CA THR A 133 25.21 -1.45 -17.12
C THR A 133 24.20 -2.54 -17.47
N LEU A 134 22.95 -2.13 -17.46
CA LEU A 134 21.84 -2.90 -17.99
C LEU A 134 21.48 -2.35 -19.37
N GLN A 135 20.70 -3.07 -20.14
CA GLN A 135 20.28 -2.65 -21.47
C GLN A 135 18.80 -2.90 -21.68
N VAL A 136 18.08 -1.88 -22.10
CA VAL A 136 16.68 -2.02 -22.52
C VAL A 136 16.59 -2.58 -23.94
N ARG A 137 15.41 -3.06 -24.33
CA ARG A 137 15.21 -3.75 -25.62
C ARG A 137 15.55 -2.92 -26.87
N ASP A 138 15.57 -1.61 -26.77
CA ASP A 138 15.95 -0.70 -27.86
C ASP A 138 17.45 -0.41 -27.92
N GLY A 139 18.24 -1.04 -27.05
CA GLY A 139 19.69 -0.92 -27.01
C GLY A 139 20.22 0.19 -26.11
N ARG A 140 19.36 1.00 -25.49
CA ARG A 140 19.81 2.05 -24.55
C ARG A 140 20.33 1.43 -23.27
N GLU A 141 21.44 1.96 -22.80
CA GLU A 141 22.01 1.59 -21.51
C GLU A 141 21.22 2.19 -20.33
N VAL A 142 21.13 1.41 -19.28
CA VAL A 142 20.51 1.78 -18.01
C VAL A 142 21.50 1.43 -16.90
N LYS A 143 21.72 2.37 -15.99
CA LYS A 143 22.59 2.16 -14.83
C LYS A 143 21.88 1.34 -13.76
N PHE A 144 22.64 0.61 -12.94
CA PHE A 144 22.12 -0.16 -11.81
C PHE A 144 21.43 0.70 -10.74
N ASP A 145 21.75 1.99 -10.66
CA ASP A 145 21.11 2.93 -9.75
C ASP A 145 19.74 3.44 -10.25
N ASN A 146 19.37 3.16 -11.52
CA ASN A 146 18.12 3.59 -12.14
C ASN A 146 17.44 2.46 -12.92
N ILE A 147 17.09 1.38 -12.26
CA ILE A 147 16.51 0.15 -12.85
C ILE A 147 15.08 0.31 -13.43
N PRO A 148 14.16 1.16 -12.91
CA PRO A 148 12.76 1.15 -13.35
C PRO A 148 12.53 1.23 -14.87
N PRO A 149 13.27 2.02 -15.66
CA PRO A 149 13.12 2.06 -17.11
C PRO A 149 13.41 0.71 -17.80
N LEU A 150 14.31 -0.10 -17.24
CA LEU A 150 14.57 -1.45 -17.75
C LEU A 150 13.31 -2.32 -17.61
N CYS A 151 12.72 -2.36 -16.41
CA CYS A 151 11.49 -3.10 -16.15
C CYS A 151 10.36 -2.62 -17.06
N GLY A 152 10.23 -1.31 -17.21
CA GLY A 152 9.24 -0.63 -18.05
C GLY A 152 9.35 -0.97 -19.53
N SER A 153 10.52 -1.37 -20.03
CA SER A 153 10.71 -1.75 -21.43
C SER A 153 9.90 -2.99 -21.84
N CYS A 154 9.53 -3.84 -20.88
CA CYS A 154 8.67 -5.01 -21.07
C CYS A 154 7.35 -4.87 -20.30
N HIS A 155 7.36 -4.27 -19.11
CA HIS A 155 6.23 -4.11 -18.21
C HIS A 155 5.62 -2.68 -18.28
N GLY A 156 5.39 -2.18 -19.50
CA GLY A 156 4.97 -0.80 -19.76
C GLY A 156 3.73 -0.35 -18.99
N PRO A 157 2.61 -1.10 -18.93
CA PRO A 157 1.45 -0.73 -18.12
C PRO A 157 1.79 -0.55 -16.64
N THR A 158 2.45 -1.54 -16.04
CA THR A 158 2.85 -1.51 -14.62
C THR A 158 3.85 -0.38 -14.33
N TYR A 159 4.73 -0.08 -15.29
CA TYR A 159 5.68 1.04 -15.16
C TYR A 159 4.95 2.39 -15.12
N ARG A 160 3.93 2.59 -15.98
CA ARG A 160 3.10 3.82 -15.93
C ARG A 160 2.33 3.94 -14.61
N ASP A 161 1.80 2.82 -14.10
CA ASP A 161 1.14 2.80 -12.80
C ASP A 161 2.12 3.14 -11.66
N TRP A 162 3.37 2.69 -11.77
CA TRP A 162 4.42 3.03 -10.83
C TRP A 162 4.79 4.52 -10.91
N GLU A 163 4.92 5.08 -12.10
CA GLU A 163 5.16 6.52 -12.29
C GLU A 163 4.01 7.37 -11.72
N ALA A 164 2.77 6.91 -11.89
CA ALA A 164 1.58 7.54 -11.33
C ALA A 164 1.40 7.32 -9.82
N GLY A 165 2.20 6.45 -9.18
CA GLY A 165 2.08 6.11 -7.77
C GLY A 165 0.94 5.12 -7.45
N ALA A 166 0.30 4.52 -8.46
CA ALA A 166 -0.74 3.52 -8.30
C ALA A 166 -0.16 2.11 -8.06
N HIS A 167 1.06 1.85 -8.52
CA HIS A 167 1.82 0.63 -8.25
C HIS A 167 3.07 0.94 -7.44
N GLY A 168 3.42 0.04 -6.54
CA GLY A 168 4.58 0.20 -5.68
C GLY A 168 4.26 0.96 -4.40
N ARG A 169 5.28 1.13 -3.56
CA ARG A 169 5.16 1.77 -2.26
C ARG A 169 5.88 3.10 -2.26
N ILE A 170 5.18 4.12 -1.81
CA ILE A 170 5.75 5.42 -1.47
C ILE A 170 5.75 5.52 0.04
N SER A 171 6.91 5.77 0.63
CA SER A 171 7.04 6.09 2.06
C SER A 171 7.09 7.61 2.25
N GLY A 172 6.59 8.09 3.37
CA GLY A 172 6.59 9.50 3.71
C GLY A 172 5.23 10.01 4.16
N LYS A 173 5.07 11.32 4.24
CA LYS A 173 3.81 11.94 4.67
C LYS A 173 2.77 11.86 3.55
N TRP A 174 1.54 11.51 3.90
CA TRP A 174 0.42 11.36 2.97
C TRP A 174 0.09 12.63 2.16
N ASN A 175 0.42 13.80 2.69
CA ASN A 175 0.09 15.09 2.06
C ASN A 175 1.09 15.55 1.00
N HIS A 176 2.19 14.81 0.79
CA HIS A 176 3.24 15.12 -0.20
C HIS A 176 3.72 16.60 -0.20
N ALA A 177 3.61 17.26 0.97
CA ALA A 177 3.89 18.70 1.09
C ALA A 177 5.33 19.07 0.68
N ASN A 178 6.27 18.13 0.80
CA ASN A 178 7.64 18.30 0.33
C ASN A 178 8.10 16.99 -0.35
N GLU A 179 8.62 17.07 -1.55
CA GLU A 179 9.18 15.92 -2.27
C GLU A 179 10.32 15.23 -1.50
N ALA A 180 11.04 15.98 -0.66
CA ALA A 180 12.11 15.45 0.20
C ALA A 180 11.57 14.50 1.31
N ASP A 181 10.29 14.56 1.62
CA ASP A 181 9.67 13.78 2.69
C ASP A 181 9.18 12.39 2.23
N PHE A 182 9.27 12.07 0.95
CA PHE A 182 8.86 10.77 0.47
C PHE A 182 9.94 10.08 -0.38
N THR A 183 9.97 8.76 -0.27
CA THR A 183 10.85 7.91 -1.09
C THR A 183 9.98 6.98 -1.91
N ARG A 184 10.11 7.06 -3.23
CA ARG A 184 9.52 6.08 -4.14
C ARG A 184 10.47 4.90 -4.26
N LEU A 185 9.98 3.71 -3.90
CA LEU A 185 10.75 2.49 -4.06
C LEU A 185 10.86 2.11 -5.53
N SER A 186 12.00 1.62 -5.93
CA SER A 186 12.19 1.04 -7.25
C SER A 186 11.55 -0.36 -7.33
N CYS A 187 11.37 -0.87 -8.54
CA CYS A 187 10.82 -2.21 -8.76
C CYS A 187 11.63 -3.28 -8.00
N ALA A 188 12.96 -3.18 -8.02
CA ALA A 188 13.86 -4.14 -7.39
C ALA A 188 13.87 -4.11 -5.85
N ASN A 189 13.33 -3.06 -5.22
CA ASN A 189 13.17 -3.05 -3.76
C ASN A 189 12.13 -4.06 -3.27
N CYS A 190 11.18 -4.46 -4.12
CA CYS A 190 10.14 -5.42 -3.77
C CYS A 190 10.26 -6.72 -4.60
N HIS A 191 10.61 -6.61 -5.89
CA HIS A 191 10.74 -7.72 -6.79
C HIS A 191 12.20 -8.14 -6.95
N ASN A 192 12.51 -9.44 -6.81
CA ASN A 192 13.81 -9.95 -7.20
C ASN A 192 13.91 -9.90 -8.73
N PRO A 193 14.85 -9.17 -9.35
CA PRO A 193 14.94 -9.08 -10.81
C PRO A 193 15.05 -10.43 -11.51
N HIS A 194 15.68 -11.41 -10.88
CA HIS A 194 15.87 -12.75 -11.43
C HIS A 194 14.65 -13.67 -11.23
N ALA A 195 13.84 -13.43 -10.19
CA ALA A 195 12.61 -14.16 -9.88
C ALA A 195 11.55 -13.19 -9.32
N PRO A 196 10.94 -12.33 -10.15
CA PRO A 196 10.18 -11.18 -9.69
C PRO A 196 8.81 -11.51 -9.11
N LYS A 197 8.35 -12.76 -9.17
CA LYS A 197 7.07 -13.18 -8.61
C LYS A 197 7.10 -13.07 -7.09
N ILE A 198 6.24 -12.22 -6.53
CA ILE A 198 6.02 -12.14 -5.09
C ILE A 198 5.16 -13.34 -4.67
N PRO A 199 5.58 -14.12 -3.65
CA PRO A 199 4.77 -15.23 -3.16
C PRO A 199 3.44 -14.72 -2.59
N THR A 200 2.38 -15.49 -2.81
CA THR A 200 1.07 -15.23 -2.21
C THR A 200 1.17 -15.35 -0.70
N ARG A 201 0.50 -14.46 0.01
CA ARG A 201 0.39 -14.50 1.47
C ARG A 201 -1.03 -14.86 1.89
N GLU A 202 -1.12 -15.52 3.04
CA GLU A 202 -2.41 -15.71 3.70
C GLU A 202 -3.00 -14.32 4.01
N PRO A 203 -4.25 -14.05 3.64
CA PRO A 203 -4.88 -12.79 3.99
C PRO A 203 -5.05 -12.68 5.51
N ALA A 204 -4.87 -11.49 6.05
CA ALA A 204 -5.16 -11.23 7.44
C ALA A 204 -6.64 -11.49 7.74
N PRO A 205 -6.98 -11.91 8.97
CA PRO A 205 -8.38 -12.03 9.39
C PRO A 205 -9.12 -10.72 9.15
N GLY A 206 -10.39 -10.83 8.79
CA GLY A 206 -11.26 -9.66 8.67
C GLY A 206 -11.37 -8.87 9.98
N PRO A 207 -11.86 -7.64 9.93
CA PRO A 207 -12.04 -6.82 11.12
C PRO A 207 -13.06 -7.48 12.06
N HIS A 208 -12.74 -7.51 13.34
CA HIS A 208 -13.69 -7.91 14.37
C HIS A 208 -14.70 -6.80 14.61
N LEU A 209 -15.95 -7.19 14.87
CA LEU A 209 -16.95 -6.24 15.30
C LEU A 209 -16.60 -5.71 16.69
N LEU A 210 -16.64 -4.41 16.87
CA LEU A 210 -16.40 -3.77 18.18
C LEU A 210 -17.47 -4.18 19.21
N ARG A 211 -18.65 -4.55 18.74
CA ARG A 211 -19.78 -5.01 19.54
C ARG A 211 -20.45 -6.18 18.81
N GLU A 212 -21.00 -7.12 19.55
CA GLU A 212 -21.79 -8.20 18.92
C GLU A 212 -22.96 -7.60 18.15
N SER A 213 -23.15 -8.06 16.93
CA SER A 213 -24.39 -7.80 16.21
C SER A 213 -25.52 -8.53 16.95
N ALA A 214 -26.64 -7.83 17.21
CA ALA A 214 -27.82 -8.47 17.75
C ALA A 214 -28.15 -9.74 16.92
N PRO A 215 -28.51 -10.86 17.57
CA PRO A 215 -28.92 -12.07 16.86
C PRO A 215 -29.96 -11.74 15.80
N ALA A 216 -29.93 -12.44 14.68
CA ALA A 216 -30.81 -12.18 13.53
C ALA A 216 -32.30 -12.19 13.93
N ALA A 217 -32.69 -12.95 14.95
CA ALA A 217 -34.04 -12.98 15.52
C ALA A 217 -34.47 -11.63 16.13
N ALA A 218 -33.57 -10.93 16.82
CA ALA A 218 -33.85 -9.63 17.41
C ALA A 218 -33.94 -8.49 16.38
N ARG A 219 -33.36 -8.67 15.18
CA ARG A 219 -33.51 -7.74 14.05
C ARG A 219 -34.89 -7.86 13.36
N ALA A 220 -35.47 -9.04 13.36
CA ALA A 220 -36.78 -9.26 12.76
C ALA A 220 -37.93 -8.64 13.59
N GLU A 221 -37.80 -8.63 14.92
CA GLU A 221 -38.80 -8.01 15.83
C GLU A 221 -38.72 -6.47 15.85
N ALA A 222 -37.57 -5.88 15.55
CA ALA A 222 -37.43 -4.43 15.50
C ALA A 222 -37.84 -3.79 14.15
N ALA A 223 -38.23 -4.63 13.16
CA ALA A 223 -38.66 -4.19 11.84
C ALA A 223 -40.20 -4.26 11.63
N HIS A 224 -40.93 -4.54 12.68
CA HIS A 224 -42.39 -4.47 12.78
C HIS A 224 -42.83 -3.46 13.83
#